data_f996a6a90b00eb665aa859ec3e1e727c
#
_entry.id   f996a6a90b00eb665aa859ec3e1e727c
#
_cell.length_a   1.000
_cell.length_b   1.000
_cell.length_c   1.000
_cell.angle_alpha   90.00
_cell.angle_beta   90.00
_cell.angle_gamma   90.00
#
_symmetry.space_group_name_H-M   'P 1'
#
loop_
_entity.id
_entity.type
_entity.pdbx_description
1 polymer ?
#
loop_
_entity_poly.entity_id
_entity_poly.type
_entity_poly.pdbx_seq_one_letter_code
_entity_poly.pdbx_strand_id
1 'polypeptide(L)'
;MGRLSGKNILIIIPKDYYNEEELEVPYEIFKNEDANIIIASGKMKEAVGMKTGRRMPDRLIVDSMEGITGDSYVTGGTGTRQIKAVFQGAVVIGGSGARNYLWKDKITRLLLVDRYKSEFVVAAIGHGIGCLAEASLVENLEVPVNESKAKKPFLKILEEGKALLSNKEVIVHERLVMGKDGSVAKAFAQAVVEEVAKITKTK
;
A
#
# COMPACT_ATOMS: atom_id res chain seq x y z
N MET A 1 -3.96 -15.60 19.30
CA MET A 1 -3.22 -15.67 18.02
C MET A 1 -4.08 -14.98 16.98
N GLY A 2 -3.61 -13.88 16.45
CA GLY A 2 -4.35 -13.08 15.49
C GLY A 2 -4.43 -13.75 14.11
N ARG A 3 -5.36 -13.28 13.28
CA ARG A 3 -5.62 -13.84 11.93
C ARG A 3 -4.42 -13.68 10.97
N LEU A 4 -3.52 -12.74 11.26
CA LEU A 4 -2.34 -12.42 10.43
C LEU A 4 -1.03 -12.94 11.03
N SER A 5 -1.08 -13.81 12.02
CA SER A 5 0.12 -14.40 12.61
C SER A 5 0.98 -15.08 11.55
N GLY A 6 2.28 -14.71 11.50
CA GLY A 6 3.22 -15.19 10.49
C GLY A 6 3.10 -14.54 9.11
N LYS A 7 2.25 -13.53 8.93
CA LYS A 7 2.11 -12.77 7.67
C LYS A 7 2.80 -11.42 7.75
N ASN A 8 3.38 -11.01 6.63
CA ASN A 8 4.06 -9.73 6.49
C ASN A 8 3.18 -8.75 5.73
N ILE A 9 3.01 -7.55 6.26
CA ILE A 9 2.34 -6.43 5.60
C ILE A 9 3.35 -5.31 5.38
N LEU A 10 3.45 -4.87 4.14
CA LEU A 10 4.19 -3.68 3.75
C LEU A 10 3.24 -2.49 3.73
N ILE A 11 3.51 -1.46 4.51
CA ILE A 11 2.81 -0.18 4.45
C ILE A 11 3.70 0.84 3.75
N ILE A 12 3.23 1.39 2.63
CA ILE A 12 3.94 2.39 1.85
C ILE A 12 3.38 3.77 2.19
N ILE A 13 4.26 4.65 2.70
CA ILE A 13 3.89 6.02 3.03
C ILE A 13 4.63 7.03 2.16
N PRO A 14 4.01 8.17 1.81
CA PRO A 14 4.76 9.28 1.21
C PRO A 14 5.81 9.79 2.20
N LYS A 15 6.93 10.29 1.70
CA LYS A 15 8.03 10.79 2.55
C LYS A 15 7.66 11.99 3.42
N ASP A 16 6.56 12.68 3.08
CA ASP A 16 5.93 13.76 3.83
C ASP A 16 4.44 13.86 3.46
N TYR A 17 3.66 14.45 4.36
CA TYR A 17 2.24 14.74 4.22
C TYR A 17 1.37 13.49 4.01
N TYR A 18 1.68 12.40 4.73
CA TYR A 18 0.77 11.26 4.83
C TYR A 18 -0.46 11.60 5.70
N ASN A 19 -1.56 10.92 5.45
CA ASN A 19 -2.74 11.06 6.32
C ASN A 19 -2.59 10.14 7.53
N GLU A 20 -2.60 10.73 8.74
CA GLU A 20 -2.37 10.00 9.98
C GLU A 20 -3.44 8.95 10.27
N GLU A 21 -4.71 9.26 10.03
CA GLU A 21 -5.81 8.31 10.23
C GLU A 21 -5.68 7.09 9.30
N GLU A 22 -5.29 7.33 8.04
CA GLU A 22 -5.09 6.28 7.05
C GLU A 22 -3.91 5.37 7.37
N LEU A 23 -2.95 5.84 8.17
CA LEU A 23 -1.80 5.04 8.61
C LEU A 23 -2.04 4.38 9.97
N GLU A 24 -2.36 5.19 11.00
CA GLU A 24 -2.31 4.72 12.38
C GLU A 24 -3.45 3.72 12.68
N VAL A 25 -4.66 3.94 12.13
CA VAL A 25 -5.78 3.04 12.36
C VAL A 25 -5.53 1.66 11.75
N PRO A 26 -5.13 1.52 10.47
CA PRO A 26 -4.77 0.22 9.92
C PRO A 26 -3.56 -0.42 10.62
N TYR A 27 -2.54 0.38 10.96
CA TYR A 27 -1.35 -0.11 11.65
C TYR A 27 -1.70 -0.82 12.96
N GLU A 28 -2.51 -0.19 13.82
CA GLU A 28 -2.94 -0.80 15.09
C GLU A 28 -3.82 -2.05 14.88
N ILE A 29 -4.70 -2.04 13.86
CA ILE A 29 -5.51 -3.21 13.55
C ILE A 29 -4.64 -4.38 13.09
N PHE A 30 -3.69 -4.15 12.17
CA PHE A 30 -2.79 -5.20 11.69
C PHE A 30 -1.90 -5.75 12.82
N LYS A 31 -1.42 -4.88 13.70
CA LYS A 31 -0.64 -5.24 14.88
C LYS A 31 -1.44 -6.11 15.86
N ASN A 32 -2.70 -5.74 16.12
CA ASN A 32 -3.59 -6.52 16.97
C ASN A 32 -3.96 -7.89 16.39
N GLU A 33 -3.82 -8.05 15.07
CA GLU A 33 -3.99 -9.32 14.36
C GLU A 33 -2.67 -10.11 14.20
N ASP A 34 -1.63 -9.74 14.96
CA ASP A 34 -0.30 -10.38 14.98
C ASP A 34 0.44 -10.32 13.63
N ALA A 35 0.18 -9.31 12.76
CA ALA A 35 0.94 -9.13 11.54
C ALA A 35 2.37 -8.64 11.83
N ASN A 36 3.34 -9.09 11.04
CA ASN A 36 4.64 -8.44 10.95
C ASN A 36 4.56 -7.26 9.99
N ILE A 37 4.66 -6.03 10.51
CA ILE A 37 4.45 -4.80 9.74
C ILE A 37 5.79 -4.16 9.44
N ILE A 38 5.97 -3.78 8.19
CA ILE A 38 7.12 -3.01 7.69
C ILE A 38 6.58 -1.72 7.06
N ILE A 39 7.07 -0.59 7.50
CA ILE A 39 6.76 0.71 6.89
C ILE A 39 7.87 1.10 5.93
N ALA A 40 7.52 1.37 4.68
CA ALA A 40 8.47 1.80 3.66
C ALA A 40 8.14 3.20 3.11
N SER A 41 9.17 3.94 2.77
CA SER A 41 9.05 5.26 2.14
C SER A 41 10.12 5.48 1.07
N GLY A 42 9.95 6.50 0.25
CA GLY A 42 10.94 6.89 -0.76
C GLY A 42 12.24 7.48 -0.20
N LYS A 43 12.29 7.79 1.11
CA LYS A 43 13.50 8.28 1.81
C LYS A 43 13.54 7.74 3.23
N MET A 44 14.76 7.43 3.70
CA MET A 44 15.05 7.08 5.10
C MET A 44 15.19 8.35 5.94
N LYS A 45 14.07 9.01 6.16
CA LYS A 45 13.93 10.16 7.07
C LYS A 45 12.58 10.08 7.77
N GLU A 46 12.45 10.71 8.91
CA GLU A 46 11.17 10.86 9.57
C GLU A 46 10.17 11.57 8.65
N ALA A 47 9.12 10.86 8.27
CA ALA A 47 8.02 11.40 7.49
C ALA A 47 7.12 12.25 8.37
N VAL A 48 6.71 13.41 7.88
CA VAL A 48 5.78 14.32 8.56
C VAL A 48 4.37 14.07 8.04
N GLY A 49 3.41 13.92 8.94
CA GLY A 49 2.00 13.80 8.58
C GLY A 49 1.39 15.11 8.11
N MET A 50 0.13 15.07 7.74
CA MET A 50 -0.63 16.28 7.35
C MET A 50 -1.01 17.16 8.53
N LYS A 51 -1.06 16.60 9.74
CA LYS A 51 -1.33 17.31 11.01
C LYS A 51 -0.02 17.41 11.81
N THR A 52 0.12 16.58 12.81
CA THR A 52 1.29 16.60 13.73
C THR A 52 2.01 15.26 13.78
N GLY A 53 1.51 14.26 13.08
CA GLY A 53 2.07 12.91 13.07
C GLY A 53 3.49 12.88 12.50
N ARG A 54 4.30 11.99 13.07
CA ARG A 54 5.66 11.71 12.61
C ARG A 54 5.90 10.22 12.60
N ARG A 55 6.48 9.72 11.51
CA ARG A 55 6.75 8.29 11.38
C ARG A 55 8.10 8.07 10.71
N MET A 56 8.99 7.35 11.39
CA MET A 56 10.22 6.88 10.79
C MET A 56 9.91 5.59 9.99
N PRO A 57 10.23 5.54 8.70
CA PRO A 57 10.10 4.30 7.94
C PRO A 57 11.18 3.29 8.36
N ASP A 58 10.84 2.00 8.26
CA ASP A 58 11.76 0.90 8.58
C ASP A 58 12.75 0.65 7.44
N ARG A 59 12.34 0.97 6.19
CA ARG A 59 13.19 0.78 5.00
C ARG A 59 12.77 1.67 3.81
N LEU A 60 13.59 1.66 2.76
CA LEU A 60 13.23 2.25 1.48
C LEU A 60 12.24 1.36 0.72
N ILE A 61 11.39 1.97 -0.13
CA ILE A 61 10.50 1.22 -1.03
C ILE A 61 11.30 0.29 -1.94
N VAL A 62 12.44 0.73 -2.45
CA VAL A 62 13.31 -0.09 -3.31
C VAL A 62 13.83 -1.33 -2.59
N ASP A 63 14.13 -1.23 -1.30
CA ASP A 63 14.60 -2.37 -0.49
C ASP A 63 13.48 -3.35 -0.13
N SER A 64 12.23 -2.97 -0.43
CA SER A 64 11.03 -3.79 -0.24
C SER A 64 10.66 -4.60 -1.49
N MET A 65 11.37 -4.41 -2.59
CA MET A 65 11.23 -5.26 -3.78
C MET A 65 11.74 -6.66 -3.48
N GLU A 66 10.90 -7.67 -3.69
CA GLU A 66 11.30 -9.05 -3.42
C GLU A 66 12.43 -9.52 -4.34
N GLY A 67 13.32 -10.29 -3.73
CA GLY A 67 14.51 -10.81 -4.40
C GLY A 67 15.64 -9.78 -4.56
N ILE A 68 15.46 -8.55 -4.10
CA ILE A 68 16.54 -7.58 -3.94
C ILE A 68 16.79 -7.41 -2.44
N THR A 69 17.78 -8.11 -1.90
CA THR A 69 18.27 -7.86 -0.55
C THR A 69 19.59 -7.11 -0.65
N GLY A 70 19.91 -6.24 0.33
CA GLY A 70 21.19 -5.57 0.38
C GLY A 70 22.40 -6.51 0.37
N ASP A 71 22.20 -7.77 0.75
CA ASP A 71 23.18 -8.85 0.70
C ASP A 71 23.18 -9.62 -0.63
N SER A 72 22.33 -9.21 -1.58
CA SER A 72 22.20 -9.86 -2.91
C SER A 72 23.18 -9.31 -3.94
N TYR A 73 24.25 -8.67 -3.52
CA TYR A 73 25.39 -8.44 -4.41
C TYR A 73 26.02 -9.78 -4.72
N VAL A 74 25.58 -10.38 -5.82
CA VAL A 74 26.14 -11.60 -6.37
C VAL A 74 27.56 -11.29 -6.84
N THR A 75 28.51 -11.54 -5.99
CA THR A 75 29.89 -11.69 -6.42
C THR A 75 30.00 -13.09 -7.04
N GLY A 76 29.94 -13.16 -8.37
CA GLY A 76 30.32 -14.36 -9.12
C GLY A 76 29.35 -15.53 -9.06
N GLY A 77 28.26 -15.47 -9.76
CA GLY A 77 27.64 -16.59 -10.48
C GLY A 77 26.92 -17.72 -9.70
N THR A 78 27.03 -17.83 -8.39
CA THR A 78 26.47 -18.97 -7.62
C THR A 78 25.80 -18.57 -6.29
N GLY A 79 25.47 -17.31 -6.09
CA GLY A 79 24.80 -16.85 -4.87
C GLY A 79 23.34 -17.30 -4.80
N THR A 80 22.97 -18.04 -3.78
CA THR A 80 21.56 -18.31 -3.42
C THR A 80 20.87 -16.98 -3.08
N ARG A 81 19.85 -16.64 -3.84
CA ARG A 81 19.01 -15.47 -3.60
C ARG A 81 18.27 -15.66 -2.28
N GLN A 82 18.67 -14.99 -1.22
CA GLN A 82 17.90 -14.99 0.02
C GLN A 82 16.69 -14.10 -0.13
N ILE A 83 15.50 -14.68 -0.23
CA ILE A 83 14.23 -13.98 -0.16
C ILE A 83 13.97 -13.68 1.31
N LYS A 84 14.24 -12.44 1.75
CA LYS A 84 14.15 -12.10 3.18
C LYS A 84 12.72 -11.96 3.69
N ALA A 85 11.77 -11.56 2.90
CA ALA A 85 10.36 -11.52 3.30
C ALA A 85 9.45 -11.44 2.09
N VAL A 86 8.46 -12.30 2.03
CA VAL A 86 7.33 -12.17 1.13
C VAL A 86 6.27 -11.34 1.86
N PHE A 87 5.80 -10.25 1.26
CA PHE A 87 4.70 -9.47 1.78
C PHE A 87 3.38 -10.01 1.23
N GLN A 88 2.53 -10.57 2.11
CA GLN A 88 1.19 -11.04 1.75
C GLN A 88 0.22 -9.89 1.51
N GLY A 89 0.53 -8.69 2.03
CA GLY A 89 -0.21 -7.46 1.78
C GLY A 89 0.71 -6.27 1.54
N ALA A 90 0.39 -5.45 0.54
CA ALA A 90 1.01 -4.15 0.29
C ALA A 90 -0.06 -3.07 0.36
N VAL A 91 0.07 -2.13 1.28
CA VAL A 91 -0.92 -1.10 1.60
C VAL A 91 -0.34 0.28 1.33
N VAL A 92 -0.98 1.06 0.46
CA VAL A 92 -0.55 2.43 0.14
C VAL A 92 -1.39 3.43 0.92
N ILE A 93 -0.72 4.24 1.72
CA ILE A 93 -1.34 5.31 2.49
C ILE A 93 -1.42 6.59 1.65
N GLY A 94 -2.53 7.26 1.73
CA GLY A 94 -2.77 8.52 1.04
C GLY A 94 -2.20 9.73 1.77
N GLY A 95 -2.98 10.80 1.76
CA GLY A 95 -2.57 12.13 2.16
C GLY A 95 -2.12 12.96 0.96
N SER A 96 -1.89 14.27 1.18
CA SER A 96 -1.51 15.18 0.09
C SER A 96 -0.12 14.88 -0.49
N GLY A 97 0.74 14.21 0.26
CA GLY A 97 2.06 13.77 -0.18
C GLY A 97 2.04 12.63 -1.20
N ALA A 98 1.00 11.80 -1.21
CA ALA A 98 0.92 10.67 -2.15
C ALA A 98 1.03 11.14 -3.62
N ARG A 99 0.36 12.25 -3.97
CA ARG A 99 0.45 12.87 -5.29
C ARG A 99 1.87 13.23 -5.69
N ASN A 100 2.61 13.83 -4.76
CA ASN A 100 3.93 14.40 -5.07
C ASN A 100 5.05 13.36 -5.02
N TYR A 101 4.88 12.28 -4.25
CA TYR A 101 5.96 11.38 -3.92
C TYR A 101 5.73 9.91 -4.26
N LEU A 102 4.48 9.50 -4.51
CA LEU A 102 4.15 8.10 -4.78
C LEU A 102 3.54 7.85 -6.16
N TRP A 103 2.59 8.70 -6.62
CA TRP A 103 1.84 8.39 -7.85
C TRP A 103 2.75 8.08 -9.05
N LYS A 104 3.78 8.91 -9.28
CA LYS A 104 4.71 8.75 -10.41
C LYS A 104 5.99 8.00 -10.05
N ASP A 105 6.06 7.45 -8.84
CA ASP A 105 7.22 6.65 -8.46
C ASP A 105 7.19 5.29 -9.13
N LYS A 106 8.18 5.07 -10.00
CA LYS A 106 8.28 3.85 -10.81
C LYS A 106 8.46 2.59 -9.95
N ILE A 107 9.18 2.71 -8.82
CA ILE A 107 9.45 1.58 -7.93
C ILE A 107 8.17 1.17 -7.21
N THR A 108 7.42 2.14 -6.67
CA THR A 108 6.10 1.88 -6.08
C THR A 108 5.19 1.17 -7.07
N ARG A 109 5.10 1.68 -8.31
CA ARG A 109 4.29 1.05 -9.36
C ARG A 109 4.70 -0.39 -9.65
N LEU A 110 5.99 -0.63 -9.83
CA LEU A 110 6.51 -1.99 -10.11
C LEU A 110 6.21 -2.93 -8.95
N LEU A 111 6.40 -2.48 -7.71
CA LEU A 111 6.11 -3.27 -6.51
C LEU A 111 4.63 -3.67 -6.45
N LEU A 112 3.72 -2.72 -6.66
CA LEU A 112 2.27 -3.00 -6.61
C LEU A 112 1.85 -4.00 -7.70
N VAL A 113 2.33 -3.80 -8.94
CA VAL A 113 2.05 -4.73 -10.05
C VAL A 113 2.59 -6.12 -9.76
N ASP A 114 3.82 -6.21 -9.24
CA ASP A 114 4.45 -7.48 -8.91
C ASP A 114 3.68 -8.22 -7.80
N ARG A 115 3.29 -7.51 -6.73
CA ARG A 115 2.48 -8.10 -5.65
C ARG A 115 1.14 -8.63 -6.15
N TYR A 116 0.43 -7.84 -6.95
CA TYR A 116 -0.86 -8.24 -7.50
C TYR A 116 -0.74 -9.44 -8.43
N LYS A 117 0.25 -9.46 -9.35
CA LYS A 117 0.51 -10.59 -10.24
C LYS A 117 0.97 -11.85 -9.51
N SER A 118 1.62 -11.70 -8.37
CA SER A 118 2.03 -12.81 -7.50
C SER A 118 0.89 -13.33 -6.62
N GLU A 119 -0.34 -12.85 -6.84
CA GLU A 119 -1.57 -13.23 -6.11
C GLU A 119 -1.57 -12.82 -4.63
N PHE A 120 -0.86 -11.74 -4.28
CA PHE A 120 -0.90 -11.12 -2.97
C PHE A 120 -1.89 -9.94 -2.93
N VAL A 121 -2.27 -9.53 -1.72
CA VAL A 121 -3.20 -8.42 -1.53
C VAL A 121 -2.49 -7.09 -1.80
N VAL A 122 -3.13 -6.25 -2.60
CA VAL A 122 -2.73 -4.86 -2.82
C VAL A 122 -3.86 -3.97 -2.35
N ALA A 123 -3.55 -3.00 -1.50
CA ALA A 123 -4.54 -2.12 -0.92
C ALA A 123 -4.11 -0.66 -1.00
N ALA A 124 -5.08 0.24 -1.09
CA ALA A 124 -4.81 1.67 -1.04
C ALA A 124 -6.00 2.43 -0.41
N ILE A 125 -5.70 3.50 0.29
CA ILE A 125 -6.71 4.34 0.93
C ILE A 125 -6.51 5.80 0.55
N GLY A 126 -7.61 6.51 0.36
CA GLY A 126 -7.61 7.93 -0.01
C GLY A 126 -6.81 8.22 -1.27
N HIS A 127 -5.95 9.22 -1.23
CA HIS A 127 -5.07 9.56 -2.36
C HIS A 127 -4.05 8.47 -2.73
N GLY A 128 -3.86 7.45 -1.88
CA GLY A 128 -3.05 6.28 -2.22
C GLY A 128 -3.58 5.50 -3.42
N ILE A 129 -4.91 5.55 -3.67
CA ILE A 129 -5.55 4.92 -4.83
C ILE A 129 -4.97 5.43 -6.17
N GLY A 130 -4.46 6.66 -6.21
CA GLY A 130 -3.77 7.17 -7.40
C GLY A 130 -2.55 6.33 -7.82
N CYS A 131 -1.91 5.62 -6.89
CA CYS A 131 -0.83 4.68 -7.22
C CYS A 131 -1.36 3.44 -7.95
N LEU A 132 -2.57 2.98 -7.60
CA LEU A 132 -3.22 1.86 -8.30
C LEU A 132 -3.64 2.25 -9.71
N ALA A 133 -4.11 3.49 -9.91
CA ALA A 133 -4.45 4.04 -11.22
C ALA A 133 -3.21 4.12 -12.13
N GLU A 134 -2.09 4.67 -11.64
CA GLU A 134 -0.81 4.71 -12.35
C GLU A 134 -0.23 3.31 -12.63
N ALA A 135 -0.57 2.33 -11.80
CA ALA A 135 -0.18 0.92 -11.99
C ALA A 135 -1.11 0.16 -12.94
N SER A 136 -2.16 0.80 -13.47
CA SER A 136 -3.22 0.18 -14.30
C SER A 136 -3.93 -0.99 -13.61
N LEU A 137 -4.02 -0.95 -12.28
CA LEU A 137 -4.67 -2.00 -11.48
C LEU A 137 -6.17 -1.76 -11.26
N VAL A 138 -6.68 -0.58 -11.64
CA VAL A 138 -8.09 -0.19 -11.45
C VAL A 138 -8.83 0.09 -12.76
N GLU A 139 -8.25 -0.31 -13.90
CA GLU A 139 -8.85 -0.10 -15.20
C GLU A 139 -10.20 -0.83 -15.31
N ASN A 140 -11.27 -0.08 -15.59
CA ASN A 140 -12.66 -0.55 -15.64
C ASN A 140 -13.19 -1.14 -14.33
N LEU A 141 -12.55 -0.84 -13.19
CA LEU A 141 -13.03 -1.24 -11.86
C LEU A 141 -13.65 -0.07 -11.10
N GLU A 142 -14.62 -0.37 -10.25
CA GLU A 142 -15.15 0.63 -9.31
C GLU A 142 -14.10 1.03 -8.29
N VAL A 143 -13.98 2.35 -8.06
CA VAL A 143 -13.03 2.95 -7.10
C VAL A 143 -13.81 3.85 -6.14
N PRO A 144 -13.60 3.70 -4.81
CA PRO A 144 -14.32 4.50 -3.83
C PRO A 144 -13.75 5.92 -3.79
N VAL A 145 -14.59 6.90 -4.11
CA VAL A 145 -14.21 8.32 -4.13
C VAL A 145 -15.34 9.18 -3.57
N ASN A 146 -15.00 10.16 -2.78
CA ASN A 146 -15.92 11.25 -2.45
C ASN A 146 -15.75 12.37 -3.48
N GLU A 147 -16.51 12.33 -4.56
CA GLU A 147 -16.38 13.27 -5.68
C GLU A 147 -16.55 14.72 -5.25
N SER A 148 -17.45 15.01 -4.29
CA SER A 148 -17.69 16.37 -3.82
C SER A 148 -16.51 16.98 -3.05
N LYS A 149 -15.63 16.15 -2.49
CA LYS A 149 -14.43 16.56 -1.75
C LYS A 149 -13.14 16.30 -2.52
N ALA A 150 -13.19 15.49 -3.58
CA ALA A 150 -12.02 15.12 -4.34
C ALA A 150 -11.48 16.31 -5.14
N LYS A 151 -10.16 16.51 -5.04
CA LYS A 151 -9.48 17.56 -5.81
C LYS A 151 -9.30 17.14 -7.27
N LYS A 152 -9.38 18.10 -8.19
CA LYS A 152 -9.21 17.87 -9.64
C LYS A 152 -8.04 16.96 -10.03
N PRO A 153 -6.82 17.10 -9.46
CA PRO A 153 -5.72 16.21 -9.84
C PRO A 153 -5.95 14.74 -9.48
N PHE A 154 -6.73 14.47 -8.40
CA PHE A 154 -7.04 13.10 -8.02
C PHE A 154 -8.10 12.51 -8.95
N LEU A 155 -9.14 13.26 -9.29
CA LEU A 155 -10.12 12.82 -10.28
C LEU A 155 -9.47 12.55 -11.64
N LYS A 156 -8.56 13.45 -12.07
CA LYS A 156 -7.84 13.30 -13.33
C LYS A 156 -7.01 12.01 -13.42
N ILE A 157 -6.27 11.65 -12.38
CA ILE A 157 -5.45 10.42 -12.40
C ILE A 157 -6.32 9.16 -12.42
N LEU A 158 -7.49 9.19 -11.78
CA LEU A 158 -8.45 8.09 -11.82
C LEU A 158 -9.10 7.96 -13.21
N GLU A 159 -9.43 9.09 -13.85
CA GLU A 159 -9.91 9.12 -15.22
C GLU A 159 -8.87 8.60 -16.22
N GLU A 160 -7.61 9.06 -16.12
CA GLU A 160 -6.50 8.56 -16.92
C GLU A 160 -6.28 7.05 -16.72
N GLY A 161 -6.47 6.55 -15.49
CA GLY A 161 -6.45 5.12 -15.15
C GLY A 161 -7.71 4.35 -15.53
N LYS A 162 -8.70 5.02 -16.18
CA LYS A 162 -10.00 4.44 -16.60
C LYS A 162 -10.78 3.80 -15.44
N ALA A 163 -10.65 4.34 -14.24
CA ALA A 163 -11.41 3.90 -13.07
C ALA A 163 -12.86 4.36 -13.13
N LEU A 164 -13.78 3.55 -12.62
CA LEU A 164 -15.19 3.89 -12.49
C LEU A 164 -15.43 4.46 -11.08
N LEU A 165 -15.83 5.72 -10.98
CA LEU A 165 -16.04 6.38 -9.68
C LEU A 165 -17.26 5.81 -8.96
N SER A 166 -17.15 5.58 -7.65
CA SER A 166 -18.19 5.02 -6.80
C SER A 166 -18.23 5.71 -5.44
N ASN A 167 -19.41 5.93 -4.91
CA ASN A 167 -19.60 6.52 -3.57
C ASN A 167 -19.50 5.51 -2.41
N LYS A 168 -19.19 4.24 -2.70
CA LYS A 168 -18.98 3.22 -1.66
C LYS A 168 -17.83 3.61 -0.74
N GLU A 169 -17.86 3.14 0.48
CA GLU A 169 -16.83 3.45 1.48
C GLU A 169 -15.56 2.62 1.29
N VAL A 170 -15.75 1.31 1.12
CA VAL A 170 -14.69 0.34 0.88
C VAL A 170 -15.13 -0.56 -0.28
N ILE A 171 -14.21 -0.83 -1.19
CA ILE A 171 -14.42 -1.72 -2.33
C ILE A 171 -13.34 -2.78 -2.34
N VAL A 172 -13.76 -4.02 -2.53
CA VAL A 172 -12.86 -5.17 -2.69
C VAL A 172 -13.12 -5.78 -4.06
N HIS A 173 -12.09 -5.84 -4.88
CA HIS A 173 -12.07 -6.56 -6.16
C HIS A 173 -10.98 -7.61 -6.10
N GLU A 174 -11.37 -8.87 -5.94
CA GLU A 174 -10.44 -9.98 -5.72
C GLU A 174 -9.45 -9.68 -4.58
N ARG A 175 -8.22 -9.34 -4.91
CA ARG A 175 -7.14 -9.00 -3.96
C ARG A 175 -6.81 -7.51 -3.91
N LEU A 176 -7.59 -6.68 -4.60
CA LEU A 176 -7.51 -5.22 -4.48
C LEU A 176 -8.48 -4.74 -3.41
N VAL A 177 -7.99 -4.03 -2.42
CA VAL A 177 -8.80 -3.42 -1.37
C VAL A 177 -8.62 -1.91 -1.41
N MET A 178 -9.71 -1.17 -1.54
CA MET A 178 -9.68 0.28 -1.67
C MET A 178 -10.60 0.93 -0.66
N GLY A 179 -10.09 1.93 0.06
CA GLY A 179 -10.84 2.74 1.03
C GLY A 179 -10.96 4.19 0.59
N LYS A 180 -12.12 4.79 0.73
CA LYS A 180 -12.43 6.13 0.24
C LYS A 180 -11.53 7.23 0.83
N ASP A 181 -11.36 7.25 2.13
CA ASP A 181 -10.58 8.23 2.88
C ASP A 181 -10.36 7.77 4.33
N GLY A 182 -9.72 8.60 5.17
CA GLY A 182 -9.42 8.27 6.56
C GLY A 182 -10.64 7.94 7.42
N SER A 183 -11.83 8.47 7.10
CA SER A 183 -13.05 8.19 7.86
C SER A 183 -13.46 6.71 7.84
N VAL A 184 -13.03 5.98 6.82
CA VAL A 184 -13.30 4.55 6.64
C VAL A 184 -12.09 3.66 6.95
N ALA A 185 -11.04 4.22 7.55
CA ALA A 185 -9.77 3.53 7.79
C ALA A 185 -9.95 2.20 8.57
N LYS A 186 -10.90 2.15 9.52
CA LYS A 186 -11.22 0.94 10.27
C LYS A 186 -11.82 -0.16 9.38
N ALA A 187 -12.84 0.18 8.60
CA ALA A 187 -13.51 -0.77 7.70
C ALA A 187 -12.53 -1.25 6.60
N PHE A 188 -11.73 -0.32 6.07
CA PHE A 188 -10.67 -0.62 5.11
C PHE A 188 -9.65 -1.62 5.70
N ALA A 189 -9.14 -1.36 6.90
CA ALA A 189 -8.17 -2.25 7.54
C ALA A 189 -8.74 -3.65 7.80
N GLN A 190 -10.00 -3.73 8.22
CA GLN A 190 -10.68 -5.02 8.41
C GLN A 190 -10.80 -5.80 7.10
N ALA A 191 -11.16 -5.14 6.00
CA ALA A 191 -11.20 -5.77 4.67
C ALA A 191 -9.81 -6.26 4.23
N VAL A 192 -8.74 -5.49 4.48
CA VAL A 192 -7.36 -5.93 4.20
C VAL A 192 -7.02 -7.17 5.03
N VAL A 193 -7.35 -7.19 6.32
CA VAL A 193 -7.12 -8.35 7.19
C VAL A 193 -7.83 -9.59 6.65
N GLU A 194 -9.09 -9.45 6.23
CA GLU A 194 -9.86 -10.56 5.66
C GLU A 194 -9.21 -11.14 4.41
N GLU A 195 -8.78 -10.28 3.48
CA GLU A 195 -8.14 -10.74 2.24
C GLU A 195 -6.74 -11.33 2.48
N VAL A 196 -5.93 -10.71 3.34
CA VAL A 196 -4.58 -11.23 3.68
C VAL A 196 -4.68 -12.56 4.42
N ALA A 197 -5.70 -12.73 5.28
CA ALA A 197 -5.90 -13.99 6.00
C ALA A 197 -6.16 -15.18 5.05
N LYS A 198 -6.78 -14.96 3.89
CA LYS A 198 -7.02 -15.99 2.87
C LYS A 198 -5.75 -16.47 2.16
N ILE A 199 -4.66 -15.69 2.21
CA ILE A 199 -3.41 -16.05 1.55
C ILE A 199 -2.74 -17.21 2.30
N THR A 200 -2.67 -18.36 1.69
CA THR A 200 -2.03 -19.56 2.25
C THR A 200 -0.57 -19.71 1.80
N LYS A 201 -0.15 -18.96 0.78
CA LYS A 201 1.24 -18.99 0.27
C LYS A 201 2.19 -18.35 1.29
N THR A 202 2.99 -19.17 1.92
CA THR A 202 4.21 -18.80 2.65
C THR A 202 5.39 -19.25 1.78
N LYS A 203 5.96 -18.34 1.01
CA LYS A 203 7.25 -18.59 0.36
C LYS A 203 8.14 -17.40 0.56
#